data_97ed63109fc6e3b528aca879b571a573
#
_entry.id   97ed63109fc6e3b528aca879b571a573
#
_cell.length_a   1.000
_cell.length_b   1.000
_cell.length_c   1.000
_cell.angle_alpha   90.00
_cell.angle_beta   90.00
_cell.angle_gamma   90.00
#
_symmetry.space_group_name_H-M   'P 1'
#
loop_
_entity.id
_entity.type
_entity.pdbx_description
1 polymer ?
#
loop_
_entity_poly.entity_id
_entity_poly.type
_entity_poly.pdbx_seq_one_letter_code
_entity_poly.pdbx_strand_id
1 'polypeptide(L)'
;MFPAMTTKSIGIADAANATDAVEAAAPAVSRRLLLGGAAAGGLALAIGTGATATAAPVQPAPSTLAATARTRHYAARTPLWKIGADARLAYGTSHTSRLFDDAEYSALVDQQAAILFTEDDLLWYQLKPTPDSALDFSFGDKLYARAQRDHQLVFAAHLVWDEGFGDGWGEDFSTLYELSHDDASDLLFGVEKALVKRYRGRTAGWIVANEVTDPEGEDGLRTEVPWYQTIGRGYVAKAFRLAKKYDRHAVRVINEFGFESTNEYGDDPEARQQAMLTVLKKLRRDDVPVDALGIQAHLNAKYFLSDFDPKSYRRFLNKVADLGVDILITEMDVLDDGLPVDVTARDAAVAECYARYLENVLPNRDVKALMTFGLSDRYTWLQEDYPREDGAERRPLPYADEGLKPKLAYEALRHALADAPRRRPLWRLPRHR
;
A
#
# COMPACT_ATOMS: atom_id res chain seq x y z
N MET A 1 14.83 15.64 24.58
CA MET A 1 15.71 15.00 25.56
C MET A 1 14.96 13.79 26.12
N PHE A 2 15.04 12.63 25.44
CA PHE A 2 14.42 11.38 25.86
C PHE A 2 15.52 10.43 26.33
N PRO A 3 15.29 9.62 27.38
CA PRO A 3 16.34 8.79 27.96
C PRO A 3 16.58 7.52 27.14
N ALA A 4 17.87 7.22 26.97
CA ALA A 4 18.36 5.99 26.39
C ALA A 4 17.91 4.75 27.19
N MET A 5 17.39 3.73 26.50
CA MET A 5 17.18 2.40 27.08
C MET A 5 18.44 1.55 26.88
N THR A 6 19.05 1.21 28.00
CA THR A 6 20.21 0.36 28.12
C THR A 6 19.86 -1.10 27.80
N THR A 7 20.60 -1.67 26.86
CA THR A 7 20.67 -3.11 26.58
C THR A 7 21.29 -3.87 27.77
N LYS A 8 20.57 -4.84 28.33
CA LYS A 8 21.13 -5.85 29.23
C LYS A 8 21.58 -7.06 28.42
N SER A 9 22.89 -7.29 28.41
CA SER A 9 23.51 -8.53 27.97
C SER A 9 23.20 -9.67 28.94
N ILE A 10 22.72 -10.81 28.43
CA ILE A 10 22.64 -12.07 29.15
C ILE A 10 23.66 -13.03 28.54
N GLY A 11 24.49 -13.59 29.40
CA GLY A 11 25.66 -14.39 29.07
C GLY A 11 25.33 -15.77 28.48
N ILE A 12 26.26 -16.22 27.68
CA ILE A 12 26.34 -17.52 27.03
C ILE A 12 26.79 -18.58 28.06
N ALA A 13 26.10 -19.71 28.10
CA ALA A 13 26.59 -20.95 28.63
C ALA A 13 26.43 -22.08 27.62
N ASP A 14 27.53 -22.81 27.40
CA ASP A 14 27.70 -23.89 26.44
C ASP A 14 26.73 -25.05 26.58
N ALA A 15 26.28 -25.60 25.45
CA ALA A 15 26.05 -27.04 25.27
C ALA A 15 26.11 -27.39 23.77
N ALA A 16 26.89 -28.40 23.48
CA ALA A 16 27.24 -28.89 22.15
C ALA A 16 26.19 -29.82 21.53
N ASN A 17 26.22 -29.86 20.18
CA ASN A 17 25.71 -30.89 19.26
C ASN A 17 24.21 -31.02 19.03
N ALA A 18 23.76 -30.46 17.91
CA ALA A 18 22.90 -31.15 16.93
C ALA A 18 22.95 -30.38 15.58
N THR A 19 23.35 -31.09 14.56
CA THR A 19 23.24 -30.67 13.14
C THR A 19 21.78 -30.58 12.76
N ASP A 20 21.30 -29.37 12.45
CA ASP A 20 20.13 -29.19 11.61
C ASP A 20 20.15 -27.81 10.95
N ALA A 21 19.57 -27.75 9.78
CA ALA A 21 19.63 -26.69 8.79
C ALA A 21 19.33 -25.31 9.38
N VAL A 22 20.27 -24.36 9.19
CA VAL A 22 20.05 -22.95 9.48
C VAL A 22 19.22 -22.38 8.34
N GLU A 23 17.92 -22.28 8.57
CA GLU A 23 17.03 -21.42 7.85
C GLU A 23 17.38 -19.98 8.24
N ALA A 24 18.01 -19.26 7.34
CA ALA A 24 18.36 -17.86 7.57
C ALA A 24 17.06 -17.03 7.52
N ALA A 25 16.52 -16.71 8.68
CA ALA A 25 15.54 -15.65 8.81
C ALA A 25 16.15 -14.36 8.27
N ALA A 26 15.56 -13.81 7.22
CA ALA A 26 15.91 -12.49 6.73
C ALA A 26 15.61 -11.46 7.85
N PRO A 27 16.45 -10.44 8.05
CA PRO A 27 16.17 -9.42 9.04
C PRO A 27 14.85 -8.72 8.71
N ALA A 28 13.98 -8.61 9.68
CA ALA A 28 12.77 -7.82 9.56
C ALA A 28 13.19 -6.35 9.40
N VAL A 29 12.97 -5.81 8.21
CA VAL A 29 13.15 -4.38 7.96
C VAL A 29 11.99 -3.67 8.62
N SER A 30 12.27 -2.91 9.66
CA SER A 30 11.24 -2.16 10.39
C SER A 30 10.63 -1.10 9.48
N ARG A 31 9.36 -1.25 9.15
CA ARG A 31 8.57 -0.26 8.39
C ARG A 31 7.99 0.85 9.30
N ARG A 32 8.57 1.04 10.49
CA ARG A 32 8.07 1.96 11.51
C ARG A 32 8.00 3.44 11.11
N LEU A 33 8.51 3.81 9.93
CA LEU A 33 8.59 5.20 9.46
C LEU A 33 7.50 5.60 8.45
N LEU A 34 6.57 4.71 8.13
CA LEU A 34 5.52 5.00 7.14
C LEU A 34 4.54 6.12 7.52
N LEU A 35 4.60 6.64 8.75
CA LEU A 35 3.64 7.63 9.25
C LEU A 35 4.29 8.79 10.04
N GLY A 36 5.61 8.95 10.00
CA GLY A 36 6.32 9.92 10.81
C GLY A 36 6.86 11.12 10.03
N GLY A 37 6.15 12.19 10.03
CA GLY A 37 6.67 13.48 9.64
C GLY A 37 5.79 14.59 10.17
N ALA A 38 6.06 15.10 11.36
CA ALA A 38 5.79 16.52 11.65
C ALA A 38 6.19 16.95 13.06
N ALA A 39 6.95 17.93 13.06
CA ALA A 39 7.19 19.10 13.91
C ALA A 39 6.52 19.18 15.28
N ALA A 40 7.39 19.36 16.27
CA ALA A 40 7.09 19.84 17.61
C ALA A 40 6.56 21.29 17.60
N GLY A 41 5.36 21.46 18.09
CA GLY A 41 4.81 22.75 18.50
C GLY A 41 4.15 22.61 19.85
N GLY A 42 4.87 22.91 20.93
CA GLY A 42 4.34 22.87 22.28
C GLY A 42 3.40 24.01 22.58
N LEU A 43 2.31 23.76 23.29
CA LEU A 43 1.69 24.71 24.22
C LEU A 43 1.05 23.98 25.42
N ALA A 44 1.20 24.61 26.59
CA ALA A 44 0.96 24.06 27.89
C ALA A 44 -0.49 24.12 28.37
N LEU A 45 -0.82 23.14 29.21
CA LEU A 45 -1.74 23.07 30.34
C LEU A 45 -2.95 24.01 30.47
N ALA A 46 -4.11 23.36 30.64
CA ALA A 46 -5.07 23.77 31.66
C ALA A 46 -5.74 22.53 32.25
N ILE A 47 -5.57 22.34 33.56
CA ILE A 47 -6.19 21.29 34.39
C ILE A 47 -7.64 21.70 34.66
N GLY A 48 -8.60 20.88 34.22
CA GLY A 48 -9.99 21.02 34.59
C GLY A 48 -10.54 19.66 35.02
N THR A 49 -10.80 19.51 36.31
CA THR A 49 -11.48 18.38 36.93
C THR A 49 -12.96 18.38 36.60
N GLY A 50 -13.53 17.28 36.13
CA GLY A 50 -14.98 17.16 36.09
C GLY A 50 -15.56 16.02 35.28
N ALA A 51 -16.10 15.03 36.00
CA ALA A 51 -17.20 14.14 35.64
C ALA A 51 -16.99 13.10 34.53
N THR A 52 -16.84 11.86 34.97
CA THR A 52 -17.04 10.63 34.19
C THR A 52 -18.47 10.53 33.67
N ALA A 53 -18.66 10.75 32.38
CA ALA A 53 -19.86 10.33 31.67
C ALA A 53 -19.56 9.00 30.97
N THR A 54 -20.17 7.93 31.44
CA THR A 54 -20.21 6.63 30.76
C THR A 54 -20.96 6.80 29.43
N ALA A 55 -20.25 6.79 28.33
CA ALA A 55 -20.86 6.75 26.99
C ALA A 55 -21.50 5.38 26.79
N ALA A 56 -22.80 5.38 26.52
CA ALA A 56 -23.53 4.19 26.10
C ALA A 56 -23.01 3.71 24.74
N PRO A 57 -23.00 2.38 24.46
CA PRO A 57 -22.57 1.86 23.17
C PRO A 57 -23.48 2.40 22.05
N VAL A 58 -22.87 3.07 21.09
CA VAL A 58 -23.55 3.51 19.86
C VAL A 58 -23.86 2.26 19.04
N GLN A 59 -25.11 1.89 18.97
CA GLN A 59 -25.58 0.88 18.01
C GLN A 59 -25.46 1.47 16.60
N PRO A 60 -24.82 0.80 15.63
CA PRO A 60 -24.81 1.26 14.26
C PRO A 60 -26.24 1.26 13.70
N ALA A 61 -26.66 2.39 13.16
CA ALA A 61 -27.93 2.47 12.45
C ALA A 61 -27.85 1.60 11.17
N PRO A 62 -28.87 0.80 10.85
CA PRO A 62 -28.88 0.02 9.62
C PRO A 62 -28.83 0.97 8.42
N SER A 63 -27.81 0.81 7.55
CA SER A 63 -27.71 1.55 6.29
C SER A 63 -28.91 1.19 5.41
N THR A 64 -29.80 2.14 5.20
CA THR A 64 -30.87 2.00 4.22
C THR A 64 -30.29 2.21 2.83
N LEU A 65 -29.86 1.11 2.22
CA LEU A 65 -29.48 1.06 0.81
C LEU A 65 -30.75 1.19 -0.04
N ALA A 66 -31.01 2.37 -0.58
CA ALA A 66 -31.97 2.56 -1.66
C ALA A 66 -31.30 2.07 -2.97
N ALA A 67 -31.42 0.78 -3.25
CA ALA A 67 -30.89 0.16 -4.44
C ALA A 67 -31.88 0.24 -5.59
N THR A 68 -31.47 0.90 -6.69
CA THR A 68 -32.01 0.67 -8.03
C THR A 68 -30.94 0.30 -9.05
N ALA A 69 -29.79 -0.17 -8.60
CA ALA A 69 -28.83 -0.85 -9.45
C ALA A 69 -29.17 -2.34 -9.47
N ARG A 70 -29.24 -2.97 -10.66
CA ARG A 70 -29.38 -4.42 -10.77
C ARG A 70 -28.09 -5.05 -10.24
N THR A 71 -28.08 -5.46 -8.97
CA THR A 71 -26.99 -6.23 -8.38
C THR A 71 -26.77 -7.49 -9.20
N ARG A 72 -25.57 -7.70 -9.72
CA ARG A 72 -25.21 -8.91 -10.44
C ARG A 72 -25.05 -10.04 -9.43
N HIS A 73 -25.81 -11.10 -9.61
CA HIS A 73 -25.71 -12.28 -8.76
C HIS A 73 -24.61 -13.22 -9.30
N TYR A 74 -23.62 -13.50 -8.48
CA TYR A 74 -22.55 -14.45 -8.77
C TYR A 74 -22.67 -15.67 -7.86
N ALA A 75 -22.24 -16.84 -8.37
CA ALA A 75 -22.11 -18.04 -7.52
C ALA A 75 -21.13 -17.77 -6.38
N ALA A 76 -21.36 -18.37 -5.21
CA ALA A 76 -20.57 -18.13 -3.99
C ALA A 76 -19.04 -18.32 -4.18
N ARG A 77 -18.64 -19.20 -5.09
CA ARG A 77 -17.22 -19.48 -5.40
C ARG A 77 -16.64 -18.71 -6.59
N THR A 78 -17.37 -17.72 -7.14
CA THR A 78 -16.82 -16.91 -8.24
C THR A 78 -15.66 -16.08 -7.74
N PRO A 79 -14.45 -16.20 -8.32
CA PRO A 79 -13.28 -15.43 -7.91
C PRO A 79 -13.48 -13.92 -8.00
N LEU A 80 -12.89 -13.15 -7.09
CA LEU A 80 -13.01 -11.70 -7.03
C LEU A 80 -12.61 -11.03 -8.35
N TRP A 81 -11.51 -11.47 -8.98
CA TRP A 81 -11.08 -10.91 -10.26
C TRP A 81 -12.11 -11.10 -11.39
N LYS A 82 -12.87 -12.22 -11.39
CA LYS A 82 -13.91 -12.44 -12.39
C LYS A 82 -15.10 -11.51 -12.19
N ILE A 83 -15.46 -11.28 -10.92
CA ILE A 83 -16.54 -10.34 -10.58
C ILE A 83 -16.15 -8.93 -11.05
N GLY A 84 -14.94 -8.47 -10.71
CA GLY A 84 -14.44 -7.17 -11.15
C GLY A 84 -14.31 -7.04 -12.68
N ALA A 85 -13.90 -8.12 -13.36
CA ALA A 85 -13.72 -8.13 -14.82
C ALA A 85 -15.00 -7.82 -15.60
N ASP A 86 -16.18 -8.20 -15.11
CA ASP A 86 -17.46 -7.87 -15.72
C ASP A 86 -17.76 -6.37 -15.72
N ALA A 87 -17.23 -5.64 -14.72
CA ALA A 87 -17.21 -4.19 -14.67
C ALA A 87 -15.99 -3.58 -15.39
N ARG A 88 -15.09 -4.40 -15.92
CA ARG A 88 -13.76 -4.00 -16.44
C ARG A 88 -12.90 -3.31 -15.40
N LEU A 89 -13.08 -3.67 -14.14
CA LEU A 89 -12.27 -3.30 -12.98
C LEU A 89 -11.32 -4.46 -12.70
N ALA A 90 -10.03 -4.20 -12.68
CA ALA A 90 -9.04 -5.21 -12.34
C ALA A 90 -9.00 -5.42 -10.82
N TYR A 91 -8.96 -6.68 -10.38
CA TYR A 91 -8.72 -7.02 -8.98
C TYR A 91 -7.38 -7.74 -8.82
N GLY A 92 -6.62 -7.35 -7.81
CA GLY A 92 -5.32 -7.90 -7.48
C GLY A 92 -5.05 -7.95 -5.98
N THR A 93 -3.87 -8.44 -5.63
CA THR A 93 -3.38 -8.44 -4.25
C THR A 93 -1.85 -8.39 -4.25
N SER A 94 -1.25 -7.93 -3.15
CA SER A 94 0.18 -8.08 -2.94
C SER A 94 0.54 -9.54 -2.71
N HIS A 95 1.73 -9.92 -3.12
CA HIS A 95 2.33 -11.22 -2.85
C HIS A 95 3.84 -11.14 -2.99
N THR A 96 4.56 -11.91 -2.20
CA THR A 96 6.03 -12.00 -2.25
C THR A 96 6.50 -13.42 -2.54
N SER A 97 7.62 -13.55 -3.24
CA SER A 97 8.19 -14.86 -3.57
C SER A 97 8.62 -15.68 -2.34
N ARG A 98 8.78 -15.03 -1.18
CA ARG A 98 9.08 -15.69 0.10
C ARG A 98 7.92 -16.57 0.61
N LEU A 99 6.69 -16.27 0.18
CA LEU A 99 5.49 -17.00 0.61
C LEU A 99 5.10 -18.13 -0.36
N PHE A 100 5.89 -18.40 -1.40
CA PHE A 100 5.53 -19.39 -2.42
C PHE A 100 5.53 -20.83 -1.90
N ASP A 101 6.20 -21.09 -0.79
CA ASP A 101 6.24 -22.42 -0.15
C ASP A 101 4.94 -22.71 0.62
N ASP A 102 4.14 -21.70 1.01
CA ASP A 102 2.76 -21.91 1.44
C ASP A 102 1.86 -22.14 0.22
N ALA A 103 1.72 -23.42 -0.14
CA ALA A 103 0.96 -23.83 -1.32
C ALA A 103 -0.54 -23.49 -1.20
N GLU A 104 -1.11 -23.49 0.03
CA GLU A 104 -2.51 -23.19 0.28
C GLU A 104 -2.80 -21.70 0.06
N TYR A 105 -1.98 -20.84 0.66
CA TYR A 105 -2.09 -19.38 0.48
C TYR A 105 -1.82 -18.98 -0.97
N SER A 106 -0.77 -19.53 -1.57
CA SER A 106 -0.45 -19.31 -2.98
C SER A 106 -1.58 -19.70 -3.92
N ALA A 107 -2.26 -20.83 -3.67
CA ALA A 107 -3.42 -21.26 -4.46
C ALA A 107 -4.61 -20.32 -4.28
N LEU A 108 -4.82 -19.74 -3.08
CA LEU A 108 -5.83 -18.74 -2.84
C LEU A 108 -5.55 -17.47 -3.65
N VAL A 109 -4.31 -16.98 -3.65
CA VAL A 109 -3.90 -15.79 -4.43
C VAL A 109 -4.15 -16.04 -5.92
N ASP A 110 -3.73 -17.20 -6.47
CA ASP A 110 -3.92 -17.55 -7.89
C ASP A 110 -5.41 -17.62 -8.26
N GLN A 111 -6.24 -18.09 -7.34
CA GLN A 111 -7.68 -18.17 -7.56
C GLN A 111 -8.35 -16.81 -7.57
N GLN A 112 -7.95 -15.90 -6.67
CA GLN A 112 -8.70 -14.67 -6.38
C GLN A 112 -8.21 -13.45 -7.17
N ALA A 113 -6.95 -13.41 -7.59
CA ALA A 113 -6.31 -12.21 -8.14
C ALA A 113 -5.91 -12.36 -9.62
N ALA A 114 -6.16 -11.34 -10.43
CA ALA A 114 -5.63 -11.23 -11.79
C ALA A 114 -4.35 -10.40 -11.86
N ILE A 115 -4.01 -9.68 -10.79
CA ILE A 115 -2.81 -8.87 -10.66
C ILE A 115 -2.05 -9.32 -9.43
N LEU A 116 -0.74 -9.56 -9.55
CA LEU A 116 0.19 -9.66 -8.44
C LEU A 116 0.93 -8.34 -8.28
N PHE A 117 0.87 -7.78 -7.08
CA PHE A 117 1.64 -6.62 -6.66
C PHE A 117 2.93 -7.08 -5.97
N THR A 118 4.09 -6.53 -6.36
CA THR A 118 5.41 -7.04 -5.94
C THR A 118 5.80 -6.58 -4.54
N GLU A 119 5.03 -6.77 -3.57
CA GLU A 119 5.25 -6.29 -2.20
C GLU A 119 6.75 -6.04 -1.84
N ASP A 120 7.53 -7.11 -1.61
CA ASP A 120 8.94 -7.01 -1.17
C ASP A 120 9.98 -7.24 -2.26
N ASP A 121 9.61 -8.00 -3.29
CA ASP A 121 10.56 -8.66 -4.19
C ASP A 121 11.47 -7.72 -5.00
N LEU A 122 11.13 -6.43 -5.05
CA LEU A 122 11.89 -5.40 -5.74
C LEU A 122 12.35 -4.26 -4.82
N LEU A 123 12.15 -4.39 -3.50
CA LEU A 123 12.63 -3.39 -2.54
C LEU A 123 14.16 -3.44 -2.42
N TRP A 124 14.74 -2.30 -2.05
CA TRP A 124 16.18 -2.10 -1.98
C TRP A 124 16.87 -3.10 -1.06
N TYR A 125 16.28 -3.45 0.09
CA TYR A 125 16.89 -4.39 1.03
C TYR A 125 17.11 -5.79 0.45
N GLN A 126 16.34 -6.18 -0.57
CA GLN A 126 16.56 -7.43 -1.32
C GLN A 126 17.36 -7.19 -2.60
N LEU A 127 16.98 -6.16 -3.36
CA LEU A 127 17.57 -5.87 -4.67
C LEU A 127 19.03 -5.39 -4.58
N LYS A 128 19.34 -4.58 -3.56
CA LYS A 128 20.66 -3.97 -3.33
C LYS A 128 20.87 -3.72 -1.84
N PRO A 129 21.18 -4.76 -1.05
CA PRO A 129 21.21 -4.68 0.42
C PRO A 129 22.28 -3.74 0.99
N THR A 130 23.32 -3.42 0.23
CA THR A 130 24.36 -2.45 0.61
C THR A 130 24.74 -1.55 -0.57
N PRO A 131 25.37 -0.39 -0.35
CA PRO A 131 25.86 0.48 -1.42
C PRO A 131 26.75 -0.23 -2.46
N ASP A 132 27.59 -1.16 -2.02
CA ASP A 132 28.55 -1.87 -2.87
C ASP A 132 28.00 -3.15 -3.50
N SER A 133 26.81 -3.64 -3.09
CA SER A 133 26.24 -4.86 -3.64
C SER A 133 25.87 -4.68 -5.12
N ALA A 134 26.03 -5.76 -5.89
CA ALA A 134 25.40 -5.87 -7.20
C ALA A 134 23.88 -5.97 -7.04
N LEU A 135 23.12 -5.65 -8.11
CA LEU A 135 21.67 -5.84 -8.10
C LEU A 135 21.33 -7.33 -8.14
N ASP A 136 20.55 -7.78 -7.16
CA ASP A 136 19.97 -9.13 -7.11
C ASP A 136 18.50 -9.11 -7.56
N PHE A 137 18.25 -9.71 -8.70
CA PHE A 137 16.88 -9.82 -9.25
C PHE A 137 16.21 -11.16 -8.93
N SER A 138 16.83 -12.00 -8.13
CA SER A 138 16.39 -13.40 -7.93
C SER A 138 14.96 -13.49 -7.37
N PHE A 139 14.60 -12.61 -6.45
CA PHE A 139 13.25 -12.56 -5.86
C PHE A 139 12.22 -12.08 -6.88
N GLY A 140 12.46 -10.95 -7.51
CA GLY A 140 11.58 -10.44 -8.56
C GLY A 140 11.42 -11.43 -9.73
N ASP A 141 12.50 -12.07 -10.17
CA ASP A 141 12.43 -13.08 -11.24
C ASP A 141 11.52 -14.26 -10.88
N LYS A 142 11.53 -14.72 -9.62
CA LYS A 142 10.62 -15.76 -9.13
C LYS A 142 9.17 -15.33 -9.23
N LEU A 143 8.85 -14.11 -8.79
CA LEU A 143 7.49 -13.57 -8.85
C LEU A 143 7.02 -13.40 -10.30
N TYR A 144 7.85 -12.84 -11.17
CA TYR A 144 7.51 -12.69 -12.59
C TYR A 144 7.35 -14.03 -13.31
N ALA A 145 8.16 -15.03 -12.97
CA ALA A 145 8.02 -16.38 -13.51
C ALA A 145 6.69 -17.02 -13.08
N ARG A 146 6.29 -16.86 -11.80
CA ARG A 146 5.00 -17.32 -11.29
C ARG A 146 3.84 -16.62 -12.02
N ALA A 147 3.84 -15.30 -12.05
CA ALA A 147 2.79 -14.53 -12.71
C ALA A 147 2.61 -14.94 -14.19
N GLN A 148 3.72 -15.18 -14.90
CA GLN A 148 3.67 -15.66 -16.28
C GLN A 148 3.06 -17.06 -16.41
N ARG A 149 3.42 -17.99 -15.52
CA ARG A 149 2.89 -19.34 -15.48
C ARG A 149 1.38 -19.34 -15.23
N ASP A 150 0.93 -18.50 -14.30
CA ASP A 150 -0.45 -18.45 -13.82
C ASP A 150 -1.30 -17.40 -14.58
N HIS A 151 -0.73 -16.80 -15.63
CA HIS A 151 -1.38 -15.81 -16.50
C HIS A 151 -1.88 -14.58 -15.74
N GLN A 152 -1.16 -14.14 -14.71
CA GLN A 152 -1.43 -12.93 -13.96
C GLN A 152 -0.62 -11.76 -14.50
N LEU A 153 -1.16 -10.55 -14.33
CA LEU A 153 -0.43 -9.31 -14.56
C LEU A 153 0.48 -9.01 -13.36
N VAL A 154 1.63 -8.38 -13.59
CA VAL A 154 2.48 -7.89 -12.50
C VAL A 154 2.34 -6.37 -12.40
N PHE A 155 2.00 -5.89 -11.22
CA PHE A 155 2.06 -4.49 -10.83
C PHE A 155 3.24 -4.32 -9.89
N ALA A 156 4.23 -3.54 -10.30
CA ALA A 156 5.54 -3.55 -9.67
C ALA A 156 5.82 -2.25 -8.88
N ALA A 157 6.46 -2.37 -7.74
CA ALA A 157 6.83 -1.32 -6.81
C ALA A 157 8.24 -1.56 -6.24
N HIS A 158 8.96 -0.56 -5.90
CA HIS A 158 8.84 0.87 -6.24
C HIS A 158 10.06 1.27 -7.05
N LEU A 159 9.96 2.24 -7.98
CA LEU A 159 11.16 2.73 -8.69
C LEU A 159 11.84 3.84 -7.88
N VAL A 160 11.06 4.72 -7.28
CA VAL A 160 11.53 5.79 -6.41
C VAL A 160 10.74 5.76 -5.10
N TRP A 161 11.43 5.55 -4.02
CA TRP A 161 10.96 5.64 -2.65
C TRP A 161 12.15 5.94 -1.74
N ASP A 162 11.94 6.57 -0.62
CA ASP A 162 12.98 6.88 0.38
C ASP A 162 13.08 5.83 1.48
N GLU A 163 12.27 4.78 1.41
CA GLU A 163 12.26 3.66 2.34
C GLU A 163 12.49 2.32 1.62
N GLY A 164 12.37 1.22 2.33
CA GLY A 164 12.58 -0.12 1.77
C GLY A 164 14.06 -0.49 1.61
N PHE A 165 14.97 0.25 2.28
CA PHE A 165 16.39 -0.08 2.37
C PHE A 165 16.65 -1.01 3.56
N GLY A 166 17.75 -1.76 3.53
CA GLY A 166 18.20 -2.58 4.65
C GLY A 166 19.27 -1.87 5.48
N ASP A 167 19.63 -2.45 6.62
CA ASP A 167 20.61 -1.93 7.59
C ASP A 167 21.99 -1.60 6.97
N GLY A 168 22.31 -2.23 5.84
CA GLY A 168 23.55 -1.95 5.11
C GLY A 168 23.67 -0.55 4.51
N TRP A 169 22.58 0.25 4.56
CA TRP A 169 22.54 1.63 4.10
C TRP A 169 22.71 2.66 5.24
N GLY A 170 23.04 2.19 6.45
CA GLY A 170 23.20 3.02 7.65
C GLY A 170 21.89 3.25 8.40
N GLU A 171 22.00 3.78 9.61
CA GLU A 171 20.85 4.14 10.42
C GLU A 171 20.03 5.22 9.67
N ASP A 172 18.72 5.02 9.58
CA ASP A 172 17.78 5.89 8.83
C ASP A 172 18.27 6.20 7.39
N PHE A 173 18.95 5.22 6.77
CA PHE A 173 19.50 5.33 5.41
C PHE A 173 20.43 6.53 5.22
N SER A 174 21.16 6.89 6.28
CA SER A 174 22.02 8.09 6.35
C SER A 174 23.05 8.19 5.21
N THR A 175 23.51 7.04 4.69
CA THR A 175 24.44 7.02 3.55
C THR A 175 23.87 7.66 2.28
N LEU A 176 22.54 7.70 2.12
CA LEU A 176 21.92 8.33 0.95
C LEU A 176 22.05 9.86 0.99
N TYR A 177 22.03 10.47 2.18
CA TYR A 177 22.18 11.92 2.35
C TYR A 177 23.61 12.42 2.15
N GLU A 178 24.59 11.51 2.22
CA GLU A 178 26.01 11.82 2.04
C GLU A 178 26.45 11.79 0.56
N LEU A 179 25.57 11.28 -0.34
CA LEU A 179 25.89 11.19 -1.76
C LEU A 179 25.98 12.57 -2.42
N SER A 180 26.96 12.72 -3.33
CA SER A 180 26.94 13.85 -4.25
C SER A 180 25.71 13.78 -5.18
N HIS A 181 25.33 14.94 -5.77
CA HIS A 181 24.25 14.98 -6.76
C HIS A 181 24.42 13.94 -7.88
N ASP A 182 25.64 13.80 -8.41
CA ASP A 182 25.90 12.90 -9.52
C ASP A 182 25.83 11.43 -9.06
N ASP A 183 26.42 11.10 -7.90
CA ASP A 183 26.37 9.74 -7.34
C ASP A 183 24.95 9.33 -6.99
N ALA A 184 24.17 10.21 -6.37
CA ALA A 184 22.77 9.96 -6.06
C ALA A 184 21.93 9.76 -7.33
N SER A 185 22.16 10.60 -8.35
CA SER A 185 21.48 10.47 -9.64
C SER A 185 21.84 9.17 -10.36
N ASP A 186 23.12 8.80 -10.37
CA ASP A 186 23.59 7.57 -11.01
C ASP A 186 23.08 6.33 -10.28
N LEU A 187 23.04 6.36 -8.96
CA LEU A 187 22.48 5.28 -8.14
C LEU A 187 20.99 5.11 -8.43
N LEU A 188 20.16 6.12 -8.14
CA LEU A 188 18.71 6.02 -8.25
C LEU A 188 18.25 5.66 -9.65
N PHE A 189 18.69 6.45 -10.65
CA PHE A 189 18.23 6.26 -12.03
C PHE A 189 18.95 5.10 -12.73
N GLY A 190 20.09 4.66 -12.21
CA GLY A 190 20.77 3.42 -12.62
C GLY A 190 19.96 2.20 -12.24
N VAL A 191 19.49 2.12 -10.98
CA VAL A 191 18.63 1.05 -10.48
C VAL A 191 17.28 1.05 -11.19
N GLU A 192 16.60 2.20 -11.29
CA GLU A 192 15.35 2.33 -12.05
C GLU A 192 15.48 1.81 -13.48
N LYS A 193 16.51 2.25 -14.18
CA LYS A 193 16.80 1.81 -15.56
C LYS A 193 17.01 0.30 -15.64
N ALA A 194 17.72 -0.29 -14.67
CA ALA A 194 17.98 -1.72 -14.63
C ALA A 194 16.68 -2.51 -14.45
N LEU A 195 15.84 -2.12 -13.47
CA LEU A 195 14.52 -2.72 -13.21
C LEU A 195 13.60 -2.65 -14.42
N VAL A 196 13.36 -1.43 -14.95
CA VAL A 196 12.43 -1.24 -16.07
C VAL A 196 12.89 -1.97 -17.33
N LYS A 197 14.21 -2.02 -17.62
CA LYS A 197 14.73 -2.79 -18.75
C LYS A 197 14.60 -4.29 -18.56
N ARG A 198 14.88 -4.80 -17.34
CA ARG A 198 14.79 -6.23 -17.05
C ARG A 198 13.39 -6.77 -17.25
N TYR A 199 12.39 -6.04 -16.76
CA TYR A 199 11.00 -6.47 -16.78
C TYR A 199 10.15 -5.84 -17.89
N ARG A 200 10.79 -5.15 -18.84
CA ARG A 200 10.14 -4.51 -19.98
C ARG A 200 9.15 -5.43 -20.69
N GLY A 201 7.93 -4.94 -20.88
CA GLY A 201 6.85 -5.65 -21.58
C GLY A 201 6.24 -6.82 -20.78
N ARG A 202 6.71 -7.06 -19.55
CA ARG A 202 6.15 -8.04 -18.61
C ARG A 202 5.44 -7.36 -17.42
N THR A 203 5.64 -6.07 -17.24
CA THR A 203 5.05 -5.26 -16.17
C THR A 203 3.81 -4.56 -16.70
N ALA A 204 2.69 -4.71 -16.00
CA ALA A 204 1.44 -4.02 -16.32
C ALA A 204 1.47 -2.56 -15.87
N GLY A 205 2.05 -2.28 -14.72
CA GLY A 205 2.24 -0.93 -14.19
C GLY A 205 3.38 -0.87 -13.18
N TRP A 206 4.03 0.28 -13.09
CA TRP A 206 5.06 0.63 -12.12
C TRP A 206 4.55 1.70 -11.17
N ILE A 207 4.69 1.50 -9.87
CA ILE A 207 4.77 2.63 -8.95
C ILE A 207 6.12 3.28 -9.20
N VAL A 208 6.06 4.40 -9.93
CA VAL A 208 7.27 5.15 -10.32
C VAL A 208 7.77 6.01 -9.16
N ALA A 209 6.86 6.62 -8.42
CA ALA A 209 7.18 7.39 -7.24
C ALA A 209 6.17 7.09 -6.13
N ASN A 210 6.67 6.77 -4.94
CA ASN A 210 5.90 6.43 -3.76
C ASN A 210 6.14 7.47 -2.66
N GLU A 211 5.06 7.93 -2.01
CA GLU A 211 5.09 8.75 -0.78
C GLU A 211 5.93 10.02 -0.90
N VAL A 212 5.74 10.74 -1.99
CA VAL A 212 6.54 11.92 -2.32
C VAL A 212 5.87 13.24 -1.93
N THR A 213 4.67 13.19 -1.33
CA THR A 213 3.92 14.41 -1.02
C THR A 213 3.95 14.79 0.46
N ASP A 214 3.99 16.10 0.69
CA ASP A 214 3.86 16.71 2.00
C ASP A 214 3.02 17.97 1.88
N PRO A 215 1.93 18.15 2.69
CA PRO A 215 1.13 19.36 2.72
C PRO A 215 1.92 20.64 3.02
N GLU A 216 2.99 20.56 3.80
CA GLU A 216 3.85 21.67 4.17
C GLU A 216 5.07 21.82 3.24
N GLY A 217 5.27 20.86 2.34
CA GLY A 217 6.41 20.80 1.44
C GLY A 217 6.35 21.78 0.27
N GLU A 218 7.51 22.12 -0.29
CA GLU A 218 7.61 22.99 -1.46
C GLU A 218 6.89 22.40 -2.66
N ASP A 219 5.93 23.08 -3.24
CA ASP A 219 5.09 22.61 -4.33
C ASP A 219 4.34 21.28 -3.98
N GLY A 220 4.13 20.99 -2.69
CA GLY A 220 3.47 19.79 -2.18
C GLY A 220 4.37 18.54 -2.15
N LEU A 221 5.68 18.69 -2.31
CA LEU A 221 6.65 17.58 -2.26
C LEU A 221 7.33 17.50 -0.89
N ARG A 222 7.61 16.29 -0.44
CA ARG A 222 8.50 16.05 0.71
C ARG A 222 9.92 16.51 0.36
N THR A 223 10.46 17.41 1.18
CA THR A 223 11.76 18.04 0.94
C THR A 223 12.88 17.45 1.80
N GLU A 224 12.52 16.76 2.87
CA GLU A 224 13.46 16.14 3.82
C GLU A 224 14.00 14.79 3.36
N VAL A 225 13.44 14.20 2.30
CA VAL A 225 13.87 12.89 1.79
C VAL A 225 15.19 12.96 1.04
N PRO A 226 16.02 11.89 1.08
CA PRO A 226 17.38 11.91 0.52
C PRO A 226 17.39 12.28 -0.97
N TRP A 227 16.45 11.77 -1.76
CA TRP A 227 16.41 12.03 -3.20
C TRP A 227 16.07 13.50 -3.55
N TYR A 228 15.26 14.17 -2.72
CA TYR A 228 15.03 15.61 -2.90
C TYR A 228 16.28 16.40 -2.53
N GLN A 229 16.93 16.08 -1.41
CA GLN A 229 18.09 16.83 -0.91
C GLN A 229 19.32 16.65 -1.78
N THR A 230 19.57 15.46 -2.31
CA THR A 230 20.75 15.17 -3.12
C THR A 230 20.56 15.44 -4.61
N ILE A 231 19.39 15.12 -5.18
CA ILE A 231 19.11 15.27 -6.63
C ILE A 231 18.33 16.55 -6.93
N GLY A 232 17.52 17.01 -5.95
CA GLY A 232 16.67 18.19 -6.10
C GLY A 232 15.28 17.85 -6.65
N ARG A 233 14.40 18.83 -6.59
CA ARG A 233 12.96 18.78 -6.88
C ARG A 233 12.56 18.10 -8.21
N GLY A 234 13.48 17.94 -9.13
CA GLY A 234 13.20 17.35 -10.45
C GLY A 234 13.24 15.82 -10.49
N TYR A 235 13.60 15.15 -9.38
CA TYR A 235 13.84 13.71 -9.37
C TYR A 235 12.60 12.89 -9.77
N VAL A 236 11.41 13.25 -9.26
CA VAL A 236 10.14 12.59 -9.61
C VAL A 236 9.87 12.67 -11.12
N ALA A 237 9.93 13.87 -11.69
CA ALA A 237 9.68 14.07 -13.13
C ALA A 237 10.69 13.32 -14.00
N LYS A 238 11.94 13.23 -13.57
CA LYS A 238 13.00 12.48 -14.27
C LYS A 238 12.70 10.98 -14.23
N ALA A 239 12.27 10.43 -13.09
CA ALA A 239 11.88 9.02 -12.97
C ALA A 239 10.74 8.67 -13.95
N PHE A 240 9.64 9.42 -13.95
CA PHE A 240 8.53 9.16 -14.88
C PHE A 240 8.94 9.17 -16.35
N ARG A 241 9.84 10.09 -16.74
CA ARG A 241 10.36 10.15 -18.12
C ARG A 241 11.25 8.95 -18.45
N LEU A 242 12.05 8.48 -17.47
CA LEU A 242 12.89 7.29 -17.64
C LEU A 242 12.05 6.01 -17.73
N ALA A 243 11.07 5.81 -16.85
CA ALA A 243 10.15 4.69 -16.93
C ALA A 243 9.49 4.61 -18.32
N LYS A 244 8.93 5.73 -18.82
CA LYS A 244 8.35 5.80 -20.17
C LYS A 244 9.37 5.51 -21.28
N LYS A 245 10.61 5.98 -21.13
CA LYS A 245 11.67 5.77 -22.12
C LYS A 245 12.02 4.29 -22.28
N TYR A 246 12.06 3.55 -21.19
CA TYR A 246 12.51 2.16 -21.19
C TYR A 246 11.36 1.15 -21.29
N ASP A 247 10.16 1.47 -20.75
CA ASP A 247 8.94 0.71 -21.02
C ASP A 247 7.73 1.65 -21.26
N ARG A 248 7.42 1.88 -22.52
CA ARG A 248 6.31 2.77 -22.91
C ARG A 248 4.92 2.17 -22.68
N HIS A 249 4.82 0.87 -22.42
CA HIS A 249 3.56 0.14 -22.33
C HIS A 249 3.08 -0.04 -20.89
N ALA A 250 4.00 -0.09 -19.92
CA ALA A 250 3.63 -0.14 -18.51
C ALA A 250 2.96 1.17 -18.07
N VAL A 251 1.91 1.06 -17.27
CA VAL A 251 1.23 2.20 -16.63
C VAL A 251 2.17 2.82 -15.57
N ARG A 252 2.29 4.13 -15.53
CA ARG A 252 3.17 4.86 -14.62
C ARG A 252 2.35 5.53 -13.54
N VAL A 253 2.58 5.15 -12.32
CA VAL A 253 1.77 5.50 -11.15
C VAL A 253 2.59 6.34 -10.18
N ILE A 254 2.01 7.43 -9.69
CA ILE A 254 2.41 8.08 -8.46
C ILE A 254 1.51 7.55 -7.35
N ASN A 255 2.07 7.07 -6.25
CA ASN A 255 1.35 6.35 -5.20
C ASN A 255 1.46 7.08 -3.87
N GLU A 256 0.35 7.13 -3.11
CA GLU A 256 0.32 7.92 -1.88
C GLU A 256 -0.81 7.44 -0.94
N PHE A 257 -0.75 7.84 0.33
CA PHE A 257 -1.68 7.51 1.40
C PHE A 257 -2.29 8.72 2.09
N GLY A 258 -3.21 8.47 3.05
CA GLY A 258 -3.70 9.48 3.99
C GLY A 258 -4.73 10.45 3.41
N PHE A 259 -5.47 10.04 2.39
CA PHE A 259 -6.51 10.88 1.77
C PHE A 259 -7.90 10.68 2.37
N GLU A 260 -8.10 9.66 3.20
CA GLU A 260 -9.39 9.14 3.60
C GLU A 260 -9.91 9.77 4.90
N SER A 261 -9.07 9.82 5.90
CA SER A 261 -9.39 10.30 7.25
C SER A 261 -8.14 10.83 7.91
N THR A 262 -8.29 11.47 9.05
CA THR A 262 -7.16 11.74 9.95
C THR A 262 -6.53 10.42 10.41
N ASN A 263 -5.36 10.51 11.04
CA ASN A 263 -4.61 9.39 11.62
C ASN A 263 -4.15 9.72 13.03
N GLU A 264 -3.35 8.85 13.63
CA GLU A 264 -2.79 9.03 14.97
C GLU A 264 -1.88 10.24 15.12
N TYR A 265 -1.35 10.77 14.02
CA TYR A 265 -0.50 11.98 14.00
C TYR A 265 -1.30 13.27 13.81
N GLY A 266 -2.59 13.15 13.56
CA GLY A 266 -3.48 14.31 13.34
C GLY A 266 -3.39 14.92 11.96
N ASP A 267 -2.89 14.15 10.97
CA ASP A 267 -2.82 14.60 9.58
C ASP A 267 -4.21 14.99 9.04
N ASP A 268 -4.26 16.10 8.31
CA ASP A 268 -5.47 16.54 7.63
C ASP A 268 -5.57 15.90 6.23
N PRO A 269 -6.56 15.02 6.00
CA PRO A 269 -6.73 14.37 4.70
C PRO A 269 -7.01 15.36 3.56
N GLU A 270 -7.68 16.50 3.82
CA GLU A 270 -7.92 17.50 2.78
C GLU A 270 -6.62 18.24 2.40
N ALA A 271 -5.74 18.49 3.35
CA ALA A 271 -4.42 19.07 3.08
C ALA A 271 -3.57 18.12 2.25
N ARG A 272 -3.54 16.82 2.57
CA ARG A 272 -2.85 15.80 1.77
C ARG A 272 -3.44 15.67 0.36
N GLN A 273 -4.76 15.66 0.22
CA GLN A 273 -5.43 15.69 -1.09
C GLN A 273 -5.01 16.90 -1.91
N GLN A 274 -4.89 18.09 -1.28
CA GLN A 274 -4.51 19.33 -1.97
C GLN A 274 -3.02 19.29 -2.39
N ALA A 275 -2.13 18.77 -1.55
CA ALA A 275 -0.72 18.57 -1.90
C ALA A 275 -0.57 17.69 -3.13
N MET A 276 -1.23 16.51 -3.15
CA MET A 276 -1.24 15.61 -4.29
C MET A 276 -1.80 16.28 -5.56
N LEU A 277 -2.90 17.02 -5.46
CA LEU A 277 -3.45 17.75 -6.61
C LEU A 277 -2.48 18.83 -7.14
N THR A 278 -1.70 19.45 -6.26
CA THR A 278 -0.67 20.42 -6.63
C THR A 278 0.45 19.74 -7.41
N VAL A 279 0.95 18.61 -6.91
CA VAL A 279 1.96 17.80 -7.58
C VAL A 279 1.47 17.31 -8.96
N LEU A 280 0.26 16.74 -9.02
CA LEU A 280 -0.30 16.24 -10.29
C LEU A 280 -0.47 17.36 -11.33
N LYS A 281 -1.00 18.51 -10.95
CA LYS A 281 -1.15 19.68 -11.85
C LYS A 281 0.21 20.13 -12.40
N LYS A 282 1.23 20.16 -11.53
CA LYS A 282 2.59 20.52 -11.93
C LYS A 282 3.16 19.52 -12.92
N LEU A 283 3.10 18.21 -12.61
CA LEU A 283 3.59 17.15 -13.47
C LEU A 283 2.88 17.18 -14.84
N ARG A 284 1.56 17.39 -14.85
CA ARG A 284 0.78 17.53 -16.11
C ARG A 284 1.18 18.74 -16.92
N ARG A 285 1.34 19.91 -16.28
CA ARG A 285 1.79 21.14 -16.94
C ARG A 285 3.17 20.98 -17.58
N ASP A 286 4.06 20.22 -16.93
CA ASP A 286 5.43 20.01 -17.37
C ASP A 286 5.56 18.78 -18.31
N ASP A 287 4.44 18.29 -18.87
CA ASP A 287 4.33 17.12 -19.78
C ASP A 287 5.03 15.86 -19.25
N VAL A 288 4.97 15.65 -17.93
CA VAL A 288 5.46 14.43 -17.29
C VAL A 288 4.44 13.31 -17.48
N PRO A 289 4.87 12.12 -17.94
CA PRO A 289 3.97 11.05 -18.33
C PRO A 289 3.41 10.25 -17.13
N VAL A 290 2.65 10.89 -16.25
CA VAL A 290 1.89 10.23 -15.17
C VAL A 290 0.59 9.70 -15.77
N ASP A 291 0.33 8.40 -15.65
CA ASP A 291 -0.88 7.76 -16.15
C ASP A 291 -1.95 7.62 -15.09
N ALA A 292 -1.56 7.33 -13.85
CA ALA A 292 -2.51 7.12 -12.75
C ALA A 292 -1.98 7.62 -11.39
N LEU A 293 -2.93 7.95 -10.51
CA LEU A 293 -2.72 8.06 -9.07
C LEU A 293 -3.01 6.71 -8.43
N GLY A 294 -2.05 6.15 -7.72
CA GLY A 294 -2.25 5.07 -6.76
C GLY A 294 -2.66 5.65 -5.41
N ILE A 295 -3.69 5.08 -4.83
CA ILE A 295 -4.15 5.36 -3.48
C ILE A 295 -3.95 4.09 -2.68
N GLN A 296 -3.07 4.13 -1.67
CA GLN A 296 -2.74 2.95 -0.88
C GLN A 296 -3.98 2.39 -0.17
N ALA A 297 -4.78 3.28 0.43
CA ALA A 297 -5.99 2.91 1.17
C ALA A 297 -5.68 1.99 2.39
N HIS A 298 -4.58 2.25 3.10
CA HIS A 298 -4.34 1.72 4.43
C HIS A 298 -5.27 2.44 5.40
N LEU A 299 -6.48 1.90 5.58
CA LEU A 299 -7.49 2.53 6.42
C LEU A 299 -7.20 2.24 7.89
N ASN A 300 -7.31 3.26 8.76
CA ASN A 300 -7.30 3.05 10.19
C ASN A 300 -8.74 3.11 10.71
N ALA A 301 -9.29 1.97 11.17
CA ALA A 301 -10.70 1.85 11.55
C ALA A 301 -11.11 2.87 12.62
N LYS A 302 -10.24 3.16 13.59
CA LYS A 302 -10.46 4.12 14.68
C LYS A 302 -10.85 5.50 14.16
N TYR A 303 -10.14 5.97 13.13
CA TYR A 303 -10.35 7.31 12.55
C TYR A 303 -11.31 7.26 11.37
N PHE A 304 -11.19 6.25 10.51
CA PHE A 304 -12.02 6.14 9.31
C PHE A 304 -13.52 6.05 9.62
N LEU A 305 -13.91 5.32 10.65
CA LEU A 305 -15.33 5.17 11.01
C LEU A 305 -15.95 6.47 11.52
N SER A 306 -15.17 7.34 12.17
CA SER A 306 -15.62 8.64 12.71
C SER A 306 -15.48 9.79 11.71
N ASP A 307 -14.36 9.89 10.99
CA ASP A 307 -13.91 11.13 10.34
C ASP A 307 -14.02 11.11 8.81
N PHE A 308 -14.21 9.95 8.18
CA PHE A 308 -14.31 9.86 6.73
C PHE A 308 -15.48 10.71 6.18
N ASP A 309 -15.17 11.76 5.39
CA ASP A 309 -16.15 12.54 4.64
C ASP A 309 -16.28 12.02 3.19
N PRO A 310 -17.32 11.23 2.89
CA PRO A 310 -17.52 10.69 1.55
C PRO A 310 -17.71 11.75 0.48
N LYS A 311 -18.22 12.93 0.83
CA LYS A 311 -18.47 14.01 -0.15
C LYS A 311 -17.16 14.69 -0.54
N SER A 312 -16.31 15.03 0.44
CA SER A 312 -14.98 15.59 0.21
C SER A 312 -14.14 14.62 -0.59
N TYR A 313 -14.10 13.35 -0.18
CA TYR A 313 -13.32 12.32 -0.84
C TYR A 313 -13.73 12.11 -2.32
N ARG A 314 -15.03 12.00 -2.62
CA ARG A 314 -15.50 11.92 -4.01
C ARG A 314 -15.16 13.16 -4.84
N ARG A 315 -15.17 14.36 -4.24
CA ARG A 315 -14.71 15.57 -4.94
C ARG A 315 -13.23 15.49 -5.29
N PHE A 316 -12.41 14.95 -4.39
CA PHE A 316 -10.99 14.72 -4.65
C PHE A 316 -10.79 13.76 -5.84
N LEU A 317 -11.43 12.58 -5.81
CA LEU A 317 -11.33 11.61 -6.92
C LEU A 317 -11.75 12.22 -8.26
N ASN A 318 -12.81 13.02 -8.28
CA ASN A 318 -13.26 13.70 -9.49
C ASN A 318 -12.23 14.74 -9.99
N LYS A 319 -11.60 15.50 -9.08
CA LYS A 319 -10.52 16.44 -9.47
C LYS A 319 -9.30 15.72 -10.05
N VAL A 320 -8.96 14.55 -9.57
CA VAL A 320 -7.90 13.71 -10.15
C VAL A 320 -8.29 13.26 -11.57
N ALA A 321 -9.50 12.75 -11.75
CA ALA A 321 -10.03 12.33 -13.05
C ALA A 321 -10.10 13.50 -14.07
N ASP A 322 -10.49 14.70 -13.63
CA ASP A 322 -10.53 15.92 -14.46
C ASP A 322 -9.14 16.34 -14.98
N LEU A 323 -8.06 15.92 -14.31
CA LEU A 323 -6.69 16.08 -14.80
C LEU A 323 -6.31 15.06 -15.89
N GLY A 324 -7.20 14.12 -16.23
CA GLY A 324 -6.92 13.02 -17.15
C GLY A 324 -5.97 11.98 -16.56
N VAL A 325 -6.02 11.77 -15.24
CA VAL A 325 -5.23 10.80 -14.48
C VAL A 325 -6.19 9.70 -14.01
N ASP A 326 -5.92 8.44 -14.39
CA ASP A 326 -6.67 7.29 -13.88
C ASP A 326 -6.37 7.07 -12.39
N ILE A 327 -7.21 6.31 -11.69
CA ILE A 327 -7.06 6.04 -10.25
C ILE A 327 -6.92 4.53 -10.05
N LEU A 328 -6.00 4.12 -9.18
CA LEU A 328 -5.82 2.74 -8.73
C LEU A 328 -5.88 2.71 -7.21
N ILE A 329 -6.63 1.79 -6.64
CA ILE A 329 -6.50 1.46 -5.21
C ILE A 329 -5.47 0.35 -5.14
N THR A 330 -4.34 0.61 -4.47
CA THR A 330 -3.13 -0.20 -4.63
C THR A 330 -2.86 -1.16 -3.48
N GLU A 331 -3.28 -0.84 -2.25
CA GLU A 331 -2.76 -1.51 -1.04
C GLU A 331 -3.83 -1.64 0.06
N MET A 332 -5.10 -1.78 -0.32
CA MET A 332 -6.19 -1.72 0.63
C MET A 332 -6.08 -2.78 1.74
N ASP A 333 -6.02 -2.30 2.97
CA ASP A 333 -6.22 -3.04 4.21
C ASP A 333 -6.87 -2.15 5.28
N VAL A 334 -7.13 -2.71 6.47
CA VAL A 334 -7.77 -1.96 7.57
C VAL A 334 -7.06 -2.24 8.88
N LEU A 335 -6.26 -1.30 9.34
CA LEU A 335 -5.69 -1.33 10.69
C LEU A 335 -6.82 -1.29 11.71
N ASP A 336 -6.97 -2.36 12.48
CA ASP A 336 -8.08 -2.61 13.39
C ASP A 336 -7.86 -2.04 14.80
N ASP A 337 -7.18 -0.87 14.87
CA ASP A 337 -6.96 -0.12 16.11
C ASP A 337 -8.27 0.43 16.69
N GLY A 338 -8.34 0.48 18.01
CA GLY A 338 -9.53 0.97 18.72
C GLY A 338 -10.77 0.06 18.61
N LEU A 339 -10.69 -1.03 17.83
CA LEU A 339 -11.78 -1.99 17.71
C LEU A 339 -11.78 -3.02 18.86
N PRO A 340 -12.96 -3.58 19.20
CA PRO A 340 -13.09 -4.56 20.29
C PRO A 340 -12.18 -5.78 20.12
N VAL A 341 -11.79 -6.42 21.25
CA VAL A 341 -11.07 -7.70 21.24
C VAL A 341 -11.93 -8.84 20.71
N ASP A 342 -13.26 -8.75 20.89
CA ASP A 342 -14.22 -9.74 20.35
C ASP A 342 -14.09 -9.83 18.83
N VAL A 343 -13.73 -11.01 18.34
CA VAL A 343 -13.44 -11.27 16.93
C VAL A 343 -14.64 -10.97 16.04
N THR A 344 -15.86 -11.30 16.47
CA THR A 344 -17.08 -11.10 15.67
C THR A 344 -17.38 -9.62 15.48
N ALA A 345 -17.30 -8.83 16.55
CA ALA A 345 -17.49 -7.40 16.50
C ALA A 345 -16.41 -6.70 15.69
N ARG A 346 -15.16 -7.14 15.83
CA ARG A 346 -14.00 -6.60 15.12
C ARG A 346 -14.09 -6.89 13.62
N ASP A 347 -14.37 -8.13 13.20
CA ASP A 347 -14.55 -8.49 11.79
C ASP A 347 -15.72 -7.74 11.14
N ALA A 348 -16.79 -7.47 11.90
CA ALA A 348 -17.91 -6.66 11.42
C ALA A 348 -17.50 -5.19 11.19
N ALA A 349 -16.73 -4.58 12.09
CA ALA A 349 -16.27 -3.20 11.94
C ALA A 349 -15.24 -3.06 10.80
N VAL A 350 -14.32 -4.02 10.63
CA VAL A 350 -13.41 -4.07 9.48
C VAL A 350 -14.20 -4.17 8.17
N ALA A 351 -15.22 -5.04 8.12
CA ALA A 351 -16.08 -5.17 6.94
C ALA A 351 -16.87 -3.88 6.64
N GLU A 352 -17.29 -3.13 7.67
CA GLU A 352 -17.92 -1.81 7.50
C GLU A 352 -16.94 -0.81 6.86
N CYS A 353 -15.66 -0.80 7.26
CA CYS A 353 -14.64 0.03 6.61
C CYS A 353 -14.52 -0.31 5.11
N TYR A 354 -14.40 -1.60 4.76
CA TYR A 354 -14.37 -2.04 3.36
C TYR A 354 -15.60 -1.58 2.59
N ALA A 355 -16.79 -1.84 3.11
CA ALA A 355 -18.06 -1.49 2.46
C ALA A 355 -18.16 0.02 2.24
N ARG A 356 -17.99 0.81 3.32
CA ARG A 356 -18.13 2.26 3.29
C ARG A 356 -17.09 2.92 2.36
N TYR A 357 -15.86 2.45 2.34
CA TYR A 357 -14.83 2.94 1.43
C TYR A 357 -15.19 2.65 -0.03
N LEU A 358 -15.44 1.39 -0.35
CA LEU A 358 -15.67 0.94 -1.72
C LEU A 358 -16.98 1.49 -2.33
N GLU A 359 -18.03 1.70 -1.54
CA GLU A 359 -19.26 2.38 -1.97
C GLU A 359 -19.00 3.83 -2.43
N ASN A 360 -17.96 4.46 -1.96
CA ASN A 360 -17.61 5.83 -2.30
C ASN A 360 -16.54 5.94 -3.39
N VAL A 361 -15.77 4.90 -3.62
CA VAL A 361 -14.67 4.85 -4.58
C VAL A 361 -15.11 4.26 -5.92
N LEU A 362 -15.73 3.08 -5.89
CA LEU A 362 -16.02 2.32 -7.12
C LEU A 362 -17.08 2.90 -8.05
N PRO A 363 -18.01 3.80 -7.62
CA PRO A 363 -18.86 4.54 -8.55
C PRO A 363 -18.08 5.42 -9.53
N ASN A 364 -16.88 5.91 -9.16
CA ASN A 364 -16.01 6.63 -10.06
C ASN A 364 -15.43 5.66 -11.12
N ARG A 365 -15.72 5.94 -12.42
CA ARG A 365 -15.31 5.07 -13.53
C ARG A 365 -13.83 5.21 -13.90
N ASP A 366 -13.14 6.19 -13.35
CA ASP A 366 -11.71 6.38 -13.54
C ASP A 366 -10.87 5.61 -12.51
N VAL A 367 -11.50 4.98 -11.52
CA VAL A 367 -10.91 3.92 -10.71
C VAL A 367 -10.81 2.66 -11.57
N LYS A 368 -9.60 2.20 -11.92
CA LYS A 368 -9.35 1.13 -12.90
C LYS A 368 -8.94 -0.20 -12.27
N ALA A 369 -8.38 -0.16 -11.07
CA ALA A 369 -8.00 -1.34 -10.31
C ALA A 369 -8.31 -1.17 -8.83
N LEU A 370 -8.47 -2.31 -8.17
CA LEU A 370 -8.54 -2.45 -6.73
C LEU A 370 -7.61 -3.61 -6.34
N MET A 371 -6.64 -3.34 -5.48
CA MET A 371 -5.73 -4.33 -4.93
C MET A 371 -5.77 -4.27 -3.41
N THR A 372 -5.80 -5.43 -2.77
CA THR A 372 -5.60 -5.56 -1.32
C THR A 372 -4.12 -5.79 -1.02
N PHE A 373 -3.66 -5.37 0.16
CA PHE A 373 -2.28 -5.60 0.57
C PHE A 373 -2.16 -6.91 1.35
N GLY A 374 -2.20 -8.00 0.59
CA GLY A 374 -2.42 -9.36 1.05
C GLY A 374 -3.89 -9.78 0.98
N LEU A 375 -4.15 -11.08 1.12
CA LEU A 375 -5.50 -11.66 1.14
C LEU A 375 -5.89 -12.20 2.51
N SER A 376 -4.94 -12.65 3.32
CA SER A 376 -5.19 -13.31 4.61
C SER A 376 -4.43 -12.65 5.74
N ASP A 377 -5.08 -12.59 6.90
CA ASP A 377 -4.47 -12.13 8.14
C ASP A 377 -3.19 -12.90 8.51
N ARG A 378 -3.00 -14.12 7.96
CA ARG A 378 -1.79 -14.94 8.13
C ARG A 378 -0.51 -14.20 7.77
N TYR A 379 -0.57 -13.33 6.76
CA TYR A 379 0.59 -12.65 6.20
C TYR A 379 0.39 -11.13 6.13
N THR A 380 -0.31 -10.57 7.11
CA THR A 380 -0.43 -9.12 7.17
C THR A 380 0.82 -8.47 7.78
N TRP A 381 1.37 -7.48 7.09
CA TRP A 381 2.48 -6.66 7.59
C TRP A 381 2.13 -5.90 8.86
N LEU A 382 0.83 -5.59 9.06
CA LEU A 382 0.34 -4.87 10.23
C LEU A 382 0.57 -5.62 11.55
N GLN A 383 0.74 -6.96 11.51
CA GLN A 383 1.01 -7.73 12.72
C GLN A 383 2.40 -7.44 13.28
N GLU A 384 3.40 -7.25 12.40
CA GLU A 384 4.79 -7.01 12.80
C GLU A 384 5.03 -5.53 13.11
N ASP A 385 4.58 -4.64 12.23
CA ASP A 385 4.89 -3.21 12.32
C ASP A 385 3.95 -2.45 13.28
N TYR A 386 2.72 -2.90 13.44
CA TYR A 386 1.69 -2.27 14.27
C TYR A 386 0.98 -3.31 15.16
N PRO A 387 1.67 -4.04 16.04
CA PRO A 387 1.03 -5.02 16.93
C PRO A 387 -0.02 -4.33 17.80
N ARG A 388 -1.13 -5.02 18.09
CA ARG A 388 -2.18 -4.47 18.96
C ARG A 388 -1.69 -4.37 20.40
N GLU A 389 -2.06 -3.30 21.08
CA GLU A 389 -1.72 -3.08 22.50
C GLU A 389 -2.33 -4.14 23.43
N ASP A 390 -3.47 -4.73 23.06
CA ASP A 390 -4.15 -5.79 23.80
C ASP A 390 -3.58 -7.20 23.54
N GLY A 391 -2.55 -7.31 22.71
CA GLY A 391 -1.87 -8.58 22.36
C GLY A 391 -2.70 -9.51 21.45
N ALA A 392 -3.87 -9.09 20.99
CA ALA A 392 -4.63 -9.86 20.01
C ALA A 392 -4.02 -9.74 18.60
N GLU A 393 -4.17 -10.78 17.80
CA GLU A 393 -3.73 -10.76 16.40
C GLU A 393 -4.54 -9.77 15.56
N ARG A 394 -3.87 -9.13 14.59
CA ARG A 394 -4.49 -8.24 13.61
C ARG A 394 -5.42 -9.00 12.67
N ARG A 395 -6.51 -8.33 12.26
CA ARG A 395 -7.52 -8.93 11.38
C ARG A 395 -7.94 -7.98 10.23
N PRO A 396 -6.98 -7.43 9.47
CA PRO A 396 -7.23 -6.36 8.48
C PRO A 396 -7.79 -6.84 7.15
N LEU A 397 -7.62 -8.12 6.79
CA LEU A 397 -7.73 -8.62 5.42
C LEU A 397 -9.00 -9.44 5.17
N PRO A 398 -9.34 -9.73 3.90
CA PRO A 398 -10.56 -10.45 3.54
C PRO A 398 -10.67 -11.89 4.07
N TYR A 399 -9.55 -12.57 4.29
CA TYR A 399 -9.51 -13.94 4.77
C TYR A 399 -8.85 -14.04 6.13
N ALA A 400 -9.38 -14.90 6.99
CA ALA A 400 -8.77 -15.23 8.27
C ALA A 400 -7.49 -16.05 8.07
N ASP A 401 -6.58 -16.04 9.07
CA ASP A 401 -5.45 -16.95 9.07
C ASP A 401 -5.91 -18.40 9.14
N GLU A 402 -6.79 -18.72 10.09
CA GLU A 402 -7.25 -20.10 10.31
C GLU A 402 -8.01 -20.66 9.10
N GLY A 403 -7.35 -21.56 8.37
CA GLY A 403 -7.91 -22.29 7.24
C GLY A 403 -8.31 -21.39 6.08
N LEU A 404 -7.71 -20.20 5.98
CA LEU A 404 -7.96 -19.21 4.91
C LEU A 404 -9.45 -19.02 4.63
N LYS A 405 -10.26 -18.91 5.70
CA LYS A 405 -11.71 -18.76 5.59
C LYS A 405 -12.09 -17.33 5.25
N PRO A 406 -13.02 -17.11 4.29
CA PRO A 406 -13.50 -15.78 3.99
C PRO A 406 -14.21 -15.16 5.21
N LYS A 407 -13.90 -13.87 5.48
CA LYS A 407 -14.51 -13.06 6.53
C LYS A 407 -15.62 -12.15 5.97
N LEU A 408 -16.27 -11.36 6.82
CA LEU A 408 -17.24 -10.36 6.39
C LEU A 408 -16.63 -9.32 5.44
N ALA A 409 -15.34 -8.99 5.60
CA ALA A 409 -14.60 -8.11 4.68
C ALA A 409 -14.53 -8.68 3.25
N TYR A 410 -14.40 -9.99 3.08
CA TYR A 410 -14.51 -10.64 1.76
C TYR A 410 -15.85 -10.43 1.11
N GLU A 411 -16.95 -10.58 1.87
CA GLU A 411 -18.31 -10.37 1.34
C GLU A 411 -18.55 -8.90 0.97
N ALA A 412 -18.05 -7.95 1.79
CA ALA A 412 -18.12 -6.52 1.48
C ALA A 412 -17.39 -6.20 0.17
N LEU A 413 -16.19 -6.72 0.00
CA LEU A 413 -15.37 -6.58 -1.22
C LEU A 413 -16.08 -7.20 -2.44
N ARG A 414 -16.63 -8.40 -2.27
CA ARG A 414 -17.34 -9.14 -3.31
C ARG A 414 -18.58 -8.37 -3.79
N HIS A 415 -19.38 -7.83 -2.88
CA HIS A 415 -20.56 -7.02 -3.19
C HIS A 415 -20.18 -5.73 -3.92
N ALA A 416 -19.17 -5.02 -3.42
CA ALA A 416 -18.71 -3.78 -4.05
C ALA A 416 -18.22 -4.00 -5.49
N LEU A 417 -17.49 -5.09 -5.76
CA LEU A 417 -17.08 -5.48 -7.11
C LEU A 417 -18.27 -5.83 -8.01
N ALA A 418 -19.29 -6.50 -7.47
CA ALA A 418 -20.50 -6.88 -8.22
C ALA A 418 -21.33 -5.66 -8.63
N ASP A 419 -21.42 -4.66 -7.77
CA ASP A 419 -22.20 -3.44 -7.98
C ASP A 419 -21.43 -2.37 -8.77
N ALA A 420 -20.13 -2.56 -8.95
CA ALA A 420 -19.27 -1.60 -9.63
C ALA A 420 -19.77 -1.30 -11.07
N PRO A 421 -19.89 -0.02 -11.48
CA PRO A 421 -20.31 0.33 -12.82
C PRO A 421 -19.24 -0.06 -13.85
N ARG A 422 -19.70 -0.43 -15.03
CA ARG A 422 -18.79 -0.77 -16.13
C ARG A 422 -17.99 0.46 -16.56
N ARG A 423 -16.67 0.28 -16.79
CA ARG A 423 -15.71 1.34 -17.12
C ARG A 423 -14.83 1.00 -18.31
N ARG A 424 -14.02 1.96 -18.79
CA ARG A 424 -12.95 1.70 -19.75
C ARG A 424 -11.84 0.93 -19.02
N PRO A 425 -11.40 -0.24 -19.51
CA PRO A 425 -10.34 -0.99 -18.85
C PRO A 425 -8.99 -0.30 -19.06
N LEU A 426 -8.11 -0.39 -18.08
CA LEU A 426 -6.71 0.05 -18.19
C LEU A 426 -5.87 -1.04 -18.87
N TRP A 427 -6.13 -2.30 -18.51
CA TRP A 427 -5.46 -3.48 -19.08
C TRP A 427 -6.42 -4.46 -19.72
N ARG A 428 -5.87 -5.32 -20.59
CA ARG A 428 -6.57 -6.55 -20.95
C ARG A 428 -6.29 -7.56 -19.86
N LEU A 429 -7.31 -7.89 -19.09
CA LEU A 429 -7.19 -8.94 -18.09
C LEU A 429 -6.94 -10.29 -18.77
N PRO A 430 -6.10 -11.14 -18.18
CA PRO A 430 -5.85 -12.47 -18.68
C PRO A 430 -7.15 -13.25 -18.81
N ARG A 431 -7.28 -14.05 -19.87
CA ARG A 431 -8.37 -15.02 -19.99
C ARG A 431 -7.87 -16.30 -19.37
N HIS A 432 -8.23 -16.57 -18.14
CA HIS A 432 -7.99 -17.88 -17.58
C HIS A 432 -8.76 -18.92 -18.39
N ARG A 433 -8.07 -19.96 -18.81
CA ARG A 433 -8.66 -21.13 -19.45
C ARG A 433 -9.38 -22.01 -18.44
#